data_48fe81040668a8ced31d39816d07c438
#
_entry.id   48fe81040668a8ced31d39816d07c438
#
_cell.length_a   1.000
_cell.length_b   1.000
_cell.length_c   1.000
_cell.angle_alpha   90.00
_cell.angle_beta   90.00
_cell.angle_gamma   90.00
#
_symmetry.space_group_name_H-M   'P 1'
#
loop_
_entity.id
_entity.type
_entity.pdbx_description
1 polymer ?
#
loop_
_entity_poly.entity_id
_entity_poly.type
_entity_poly.pdbx_seq_one_letter_code
_entity_poly.pdbx_strand_id
1 'polypeptide(L)'
;MPFRRPAEAATDTATDLQVFRHALLYLQERGYMPDLVVHLRPTGPVRDVHLIERAINLMLRHPEADSLRAIGLAEQTPYKMWRIEGLYLQQALTLEGFPESHSMPRQRLPAVYHQNGYVDIVRPRTVIEMDSMAGQTVLPFVVEGKIHELDYPEQIPALAAAVERWQRGEPDPDPEKHRHSA
;
A
#
# COMPACT_ATOMS: atom_id res chain seq x y z
N MET A 1 13.17 -9.38 -18.41
CA MET A 1 13.82 -8.68 -17.27
C MET A 1 15.10 -8.05 -17.78
N PRO A 2 15.30 -6.75 -17.66
CA PRO A 2 16.47 -6.06 -18.21
C PRO A 2 17.77 -6.31 -17.41
N PHE A 3 17.66 -6.74 -16.15
CA PHE A 3 18.78 -7.01 -15.24
C PHE A 3 18.43 -8.10 -14.22
N ARG A 4 19.46 -8.68 -13.62
CA ARG A 4 19.31 -9.58 -12.47
C ARG A 4 19.50 -8.76 -11.19
N ARG A 5 18.63 -9.00 -10.21
CA ARG A 5 18.75 -8.38 -8.89
C ARG A 5 20.05 -8.87 -8.24
N PRO A 6 20.87 -7.97 -7.62
CA PRO A 6 22.05 -8.40 -6.89
C PRO A 6 21.66 -9.22 -5.66
N ALA A 7 22.58 -10.11 -5.23
CA ALA A 7 22.27 -11.07 -4.17
C ALA A 7 21.85 -10.40 -2.84
N GLU A 8 22.48 -9.28 -2.50
CA GLU A 8 22.19 -8.49 -1.30
C GLU A 8 20.78 -7.86 -1.32
N ALA A 9 20.24 -7.58 -2.50
CA ALA A 9 18.88 -7.07 -2.69
C ALA A 9 17.85 -8.17 -3.00
N ALA A 10 18.25 -9.46 -2.88
CA ALA A 10 17.42 -10.63 -3.15
C ALA A 10 17.22 -11.52 -1.92
N THR A 11 17.48 -11.01 -0.72
CA THR A 11 17.25 -11.68 0.56
C THR A 11 15.82 -11.45 1.06
N ASP A 12 15.37 -12.28 2.01
CA ASP A 12 14.04 -12.14 2.64
C ASP A 12 13.90 -10.84 3.47
N THR A 13 15.02 -10.20 3.80
CA THR A 13 15.06 -8.92 4.55
C THR A 13 15.37 -7.72 3.67
N ALA A 14 15.58 -7.92 2.37
CA ALA A 14 15.83 -6.82 1.43
C ALA A 14 14.61 -5.91 1.31
N THR A 15 14.83 -4.60 1.47
CA THR A 15 13.76 -3.61 1.37
C THR A 15 13.45 -3.26 -0.09
N ASP A 16 12.23 -2.82 -0.35
CA ASP A 16 11.85 -2.28 -1.66
C ASP A 16 12.80 -1.16 -2.11
N LEU A 17 13.26 -0.30 -1.19
CA LEU A 17 14.19 0.78 -1.48
C LEU A 17 15.48 0.30 -2.14
N GLN A 18 16.10 -0.76 -1.62
CA GLN A 18 17.33 -1.33 -2.18
C GLN A 18 17.12 -1.84 -3.61
N VAL A 19 15.98 -2.48 -3.84
CA VAL A 19 15.61 -3.04 -5.15
C VAL A 19 15.39 -1.92 -6.18
N PHE A 20 14.58 -0.92 -5.81
CA PHE A 20 14.25 0.19 -6.72
C PHE A 20 15.44 1.09 -6.98
N ARG A 21 16.27 1.35 -5.97
CA ARG A 21 17.51 2.10 -6.16
C ARG A 21 18.45 1.41 -7.15
N HIS A 22 18.67 0.11 -6.98
CA HIS A 22 19.48 -0.66 -7.95
C HIS A 22 18.90 -0.57 -9.37
N ALA A 23 17.57 -0.73 -9.51
CA ALA A 23 16.92 -0.66 -10.82
C ALA A 23 17.09 0.72 -11.49
N LEU A 24 16.92 1.79 -10.73
CA LEU A 24 17.04 3.16 -11.24
C LEU A 24 18.48 3.50 -11.62
N LEU A 25 19.47 3.12 -10.82
CA LEU A 25 20.88 3.32 -11.13
C LEU A 25 21.29 2.53 -12.38
N TYR A 26 20.84 1.29 -12.52
CA TYR A 26 21.05 0.49 -13.72
C TYR A 26 20.47 1.16 -14.99
N LEU A 27 19.29 1.77 -14.91
CA LEU A 27 18.68 2.48 -16.03
C LEU A 27 19.42 3.78 -16.33
N GLN A 28 19.83 4.53 -15.31
CA GLN A 28 20.59 5.77 -15.41
C GLN A 28 21.92 5.56 -16.15
N GLU A 29 22.66 4.50 -15.82
CA GLU A 29 23.90 4.13 -16.52
C GLU A 29 23.71 3.89 -18.02
N ARG A 30 22.48 3.59 -18.45
CA ARG A 30 22.08 3.36 -19.85
C ARG A 30 21.43 4.56 -20.50
N GLY A 31 21.51 5.72 -19.86
CA GLY A 31 20.98 6.98 -20.38
C GLY A 31 19.44 7.09 -20.31
N TYR A 32 18.78 6.27 -19.48
CA TYR A 32 17.34 6.31 -19.29
C TYR A 32 16.98 6.58 -17.83
N MET A 33 16.12 7.56 -17.60
CA MET A 33 15.52 7.82 -16.29
C MET A 33 14.00 7.99 -16.47
N PRO A 34 13.17 7.14 -15.84
CA PRO A 34 11.72 7.29 -15.91
C PRO A 34 11.25 8.53 -15.13
N ASP A 35 10.13 9.11 -15.51
CA ASP A 35 9.47 10.18 -14.74
C ASP A 35 8.87 9.69 -13.43
N LEU A 36 8.32 8.48 -13.48
CA LEU A 36 7.66 7.81 -12.35
C LEU A 36 8.05 6.32 -12.31
N VAL A 37 8.10 5.79 -11.12
CA VAL A 37 8.23 4.35 -10.85
C VAL A 37 6.92 3.86 -10.26
N VAL A 38 6.25 2.94 -10.94
CA VAL A 38 4.99 2.34 -10.50
C VAL A 38 5.29 0.97 -9.90
N HIS A 39 5.03 0.82 -8.61
CA HIS A 39 5.24 -0.42 -7.89
C HIS A 39 3.93 -1.22 -7.82
N LEU A 40 3.90 -2.36 -8.50
CA LEU A 40 2.80 -3.33 -8.48
C LEU A 40 3.30 -4.62 -7.84
N ARG A 41 2.80 -4.93 -6.65
CA ARG A 41 3.19 -6.16 -5.95
C ARG A 41 2.58 -7.38 -6.62
N PRO A 42 3.35 -8.46 -6.86
CA PRO A 42 2.82 -9.69 -7.47
C PRO A 42 1.80 -10.40 -6.57
N THR A 43 1.81 -10.13 -5.27
CA THR A 43 0.86 -10.67 -4.28
C THR A 43 -0.56 -10.12 -4.44
N GLY A 44 -0.76 -9.04 -5.19
CA GLY A 44 -2.08 -8.48 -5.51
C GLY A 44 -2.39 -8.59 -7.01
N PRO A 45 -2.78 -9.74 -7.54
CA PRO A 45 -2.94 -9.94 -8.99
C PRO A 45 -4.20 -9.32 -9.59
N VAL A 46 -5.23 -9.08 -8.78
CA VAL A 46 -6.50 -8.48 -9.25
C VAL A 46 -6.37 -6.96 -9.24
N ARG A 47 -6.31 -6.36 -10.43
CA ARG A 47 -6.08 -4.91 -10.58
C ARG A 47 -6.90 -4.33 -11.72
N ASP A 48 -7.53 -3.21 -11.45
CA ASP A 48 -8.17 -2.39 -12.49
C ASP A 48 -7.12 -1.44 -13.08
N VAL A 49 -6.89 -1.57 -14.39
CA VAL A 49 -5.96 -0.73 -15.14
C VAL A 49 -6.35 0.75 -15.06
N HIS A 50 -7.65 1.07 -15.08
CA HIS A 50 -8.12 2.45 -14.98
C HIS A 50 -7.81 3.09 -13.63
N LEU A 51 -7.80 2.33 -12.53
CA LEU A 51 -7.36 2.84 -11.23
C LEU A 51 -5.86 3.13 -11.24
N ILE A 52 -5.05 2.28 -11.86
CA ILE A 52 -3.60 2.52 -12.00
C ILE A 52 -3.35 3.77 -12.84
N GLU A 53 -4.03 3.94 -13.98
CA GLU A 53 -3.94 5.14 -14.82
C GLU A 53 -4.35 6.41 -14.06
N ARG A 54 -5.41 6.34 -13.26
CA ARG A 54 -5.83 7.46 -12.40
C ARG A 54 -4.76 7.83 -11.38
N ALA A 55 -4.12 6.85 -10.75
CA ALA A 55 -3.03 7.07 -9.80
C ALA A 55 -1.81 7.74 -10.48
N ILE A 56 -1.42 7.26 -11.67
CA ILE A 56 -0.35 7.86 -12.47
C ILE A 56 -0.69 9.29 -12.82
N ASN A 57 -1.89 9.55 -13.34
CA ASN A 57 -2.35 10.89 -13.72
C ASN A 57 -2.43 11.83 -12.50
N LEU A 58 -2.76 11.32 -11.31
CA LEU A 58 -2.73 12.10 -10.07
C LEU A 58 -1.30 12.54 -9.75
N MET A 59 -0.33 11.61 -9.80
CA MET A 59 1.08 11.92 -9.60
C MET A 59 1.65 12.93 -10.61
N LEU A 60 1.24 12.83 -11.87
CA LEU A 60 1.70 13.74 -12.93
C LEU A 60 1.19 15.17 -12.72
N ARG A 61 -0.03 15.33 -12.19
CA ARG A 61 -0.62 16.65 -11.88
C ARG A 61 -0.04 17.31 -10.62
N HIS A 62 0.69 16.56 -9.80
CA HIS A 62 1.28 17.03 -8.55
C HIS A 62 2.82 16.88 -8.57
N PRO A 63 3.55 17.76 -9.30
CA PRO A 63 5.01 17.66 -9.43
C PRO A 63 5.75 17.85 -8.11
N GLU A 64 5.13 18.51 -7.13
CA GLU A 64 5.64 18.71 -5.77
C GLU A 64 5.66 17.42 -4.95
N ALA A 65 4.79 16.46 -5.27
CA ALA A 65 4.69 15.22 -4.51
C ALA A 65 5.88 14.28 -4.79
N ASP A 66 6.39 13.66 -3.74
CA ASP A 66 7.48 12.69 -3.80
C ASP A 66 6.99 11.28 -4.15
N SER A 67 5.83 10.93 -3.64
CA SER A 67 5.21 9.61 -3.87
C SER A 67 3.69 9.67 -3.74
N LEU A 68 3.06 8.56 -4.14
CA LEU A 68 1.64 8.27 -3.94
C LEU A 68 1.50 6.88 -3.32
N ARG A 69 0.59 6.75 -2.34
CA ARG A 69 0.24 5.49 -1.70
C ARG A 69 -1.23 5.17 -1.87
N ALA A 70 -1.51 3.97 -2.36
CA ALA A 70 -2.86 3.45 -2.31
C ALA A 70 -3.22 3.10 -0.87
N ILE A 71 -4.37 3.62 -0.43
CA ILE A 71 -4.86 3.48 0.94
C ILE A 71 -6.33 3.08 0.95
N GLY A 72 -6.74 2.39 2.01
CA GLY A 72 -8.13 2.08 2.31
C GLY A 72 -8.50 2.53 3.71
N LEU A 73 -9.79 2.77 3.97
CA LEU A 73 -10.27 3.09 5.30
C LEU A 73 -9.94 1.92 6.25
N ALA A 74 -9.31 2.22 7.39
CA ALA A 74 -8.98 1.20 8.36
C ALA A 74 -10.23 0.66 9.06
N GLU A 75 -10.44 -0.65 9.01
CA GLU A 75 -11.53 -1.31 9.73
C GLU A 75 -11.35 -1.21 11.24
N GLN A 76 -10.12 -1.28 11.71
CA GLN A 76 -9.76 -1.11 13.12
C GLN A 76 -8.97 0.19 13.30
N THR A 77 -9.46 1.04 14.20
CA THR A 77 -8.76 2.30 14.50
C THR A 77 -7.54 2.07 15.39
N PRO A 78 -6.36 2.63 15.06
CA PRO A 78 -5.15 2.49 15.89
C PRO A 78 -5.28 3.16 17.26
N TYR A 79 -6.23 4.08 17.45
CA TYR A 79 -6.52 4.69 18.76
C TYR A 79 -7.10 3.73 19.78
N LYS A 80 -7.50 2.50 19.37
CA LYS A 80 -7.97 1.42 20.24
C LYS A 80 -7.02 0.21 20.24
N MET A 81 -5.81 0.39 19.70
CA MET A 81 -4.79 -0.66 19.69
C MET A 81 -3.81 -0.48 20.84
N TRP A 82 -3.25 -1.61 21.29
CA TRP A 82 -2.35 -1.68 22.43
C TRP A 82 -1.06 -2.41 22.04
N ARG A 83 0.03 -2.03 22.70
CA ARG A 83 1.28 -2.82 22.75
C ARG A 83 1.41 -3.45 24.12
N ILE A 84 2.02 -4.63 24.16
CA ILE A 84 2.36 -5.29 25.43
C ILE A 84 3.80 -4.90 25.76
N GLU A 85 4.00 -4.29 26.92
CA GLU A 85 5.32 -3.96 27.46
C GLU A 85 5.47 -4.59 28.84
N GLY A 86 6.18 -5.73 28.91
CA GLY A 86 6.26 -6.56 30.10
C GLY A 86 4.90 -7.16 30.47
N LEU A 87 4.35 -6.76 31.60
CA LEU A 87 3.04 -7.19 32.10
C LEU A 87 1.92 -6.17 31.84
N TYR A 88 2.22 -5.07 31.18
CA TYR A 88 1.30 -3.94 31.05
C TYR A 88 0.95 -3.63 29.58
N LEU A 89 -0.22 -3.01 29.41
CA LEU A 89 -0.65 -2.48 28.11
C LEU A 89 -0.24 -1.01 27.98
N GLN A 90 0.33 -0.66 26.84
CA GLN A 90 0.59 0.70 26.41
C GLN A 90 -0.23 1.01 25.17
N GLN A 91 -0.87 2.18 25.08
CA GLN A 91 -1.58 2.60 23.88
C GLN A 91 -0.62 2.63 22.68
N ALA A 92 -1.03 2.06 21.55
CA ALA A 92 -0.25 2.09 20.31
C ALA A 92 -0.18 3.50 19.73
N LEU A 93 -1.27 4.27 19.84
CA LEU A 93 -1.39 5.66 19.40
C LEU A 93 -2.31 6.42 20.33
N THR A 94 -1.92 7.64 20.71
CA THR A 94 -2.74 8.58 21.48
C THR A 94 -3.27 9.67 20.56
N LEU A 95 -4.47 10.19 20.87
CA LEU A 95 -5.06 11.36 20.20
C LEU A 95 -4.81 12.59 21.06
N GLU A 96 -4.22 13.63 20.47
CA GLU A 96 -3.95 14.88 21.16
C GLU A 96 -5.24 15.47 21.77
N GLY A 97 -5.18 15.89 23.04
CA GLY A 97 -6.34 16.38 23.79
C GLY A 97 -7.30 15.29 24.29
N PHE A 98 -7.06 14.01 23.97
CA PHE A 98 -7.91 12.88 24.38
C PHE A 98 -7.06 11.70 24.89
N PRO A 99 -6.55 11.76 26.13
CA PRO A 99 -5.66 10.73 26.68
C PRO A 99 -6.31 9.34 26.75
N GLU A 100 -7.64 9.27 26.88
CA GLU A 100 -8.41 8.03 26.88
C GLU A 100 -9.14 7.78 25.55
N SER A 101 -8.49 8.08 24.42
CA SER A 101 -9.05 7.86 23.08
C SER A 101 -9.53 6.42 22.86
N HIS A 102 -8.87 5.43 23.49
CA HIS A 102 -9.25 4.01 23.43
C HIS A 102 -10.65 3.70 24.00
N SER A 103 -11.16 4.55 24.92
CA SER A 103 -12.49 4.42 25.54
C SER A 103 -13.58 5.18 24.79
N MET A 104 -13.21 6.02 23.79
CA MET A 104 -14.18 6.83 23.05
C MET A 104 -15.02 5.99 22.07
N PRO A 105 -16.28 6.41 21.81
CA PRO A 105 -17.05 5.88 20.69
C PRO A 105 -16.30 6.03 19.36
N ARG A 106 -16.31 4.98 18.52
CA ARG A 106 -15.56 4.96 17.25
C ARG A 106 -15.91 6.15 16.33
N GLN A 107 -17.18 6.56 16.32
CA GLN A 107 -17.68 7.67 15.50
C GLN A 107 -17.10 9.03 15.89
N ARG A 108 -16.50 9.15 17.07
CA ARG A 108 -15.83 10.38 17.54
C ARG A 108 -14.33 10.39 17.30
N LEU A 109 -13.76 9.27 16.85
CA LEU A 109 -12.35 9.17 16.51
C LEU A 109 -12.13 9.58 15.05
N PRO A 110 -11.00 10.21 14.74
CA PRO A 110 -10.65 10.54 13.36
C PRO A 110 -10.62 9.31 12.46
N ALA A 111 -11.04 9.47 11.20
CA ALA A 111 -10.85 8.47 10.19
C ALA A 111 -9.33 8.27 9.95
N VAL A 112 -8.91 7.03 9.92
CA VAL A 112 -7.52 6.64 9.60
C VAL A 112 -7.54 5.64 8.45
N TYR A 113 -6.46 5.65 7.70
CA TYR A 113 -6.32 4.82 6.52
C TYR A 113 -5.10 3.92 6.68
N HIS A 114 -5.19 2.70 6.17
CA HIS A 114 -4.05 1.80 6.07
C HIS A 114 -3.56 1.73 4.63
N GLN A 115 -2.26 1.56 4.44
CA GLN A 115 -1.69 1.29 3.13
C GLN A 115 -2.11 -0.13 2.71
N ASN A 116 -2.70 -0.26 1.51
CA ASN A 116 -3.29 -1.51 1.04
C ASN A 116 -2.51 -2.16 -0.12
N GLY A 117 -1.35 -1.62 -0.49
CA GLY A 117 -0.47 -2.23 -1.50
C GLY A 117 -1.03 -2.31 -2.92
N TYR A 118 -2.18 -1.72 -3.19
CA TYR A 118 -2.82 -1.81 -4.51
C TYR A 118 -1.94 -1.21 -5.62
N VAL A 119 -1.45 0.01 -5.42
CA VAL A 119 -0.45 0.67 -6.25
C VAL A 119 0.32 1.69 -5.41
N ASP A 120 1.63 1.66 -5.52
CA ASP A 120 2.49 2.71 -4.98
C ASP A 120 3.25 3.36 -6.14
N ILE A 121 3.39 4.68 -6.12
CA ILE A 121 4.14 5.40 -7.15
C ILE A 121 5.17 6.29 -6.46
N VAL A 122 6.40 6.30 -6.97
CA VAL A 122 7.46 7.13 -6.41
C VAL A 122 8.24 7.81 -7.54
N ARG A 123 8.73 9.02 -7.29
CA ARG A 123 9.66 9.68 -8.21
C ARG A 123 11.08 9.15 -8.06
N PRO A 124 11.85 9.03 -9.15
CA PRO A 124 13.24 8.58 -9.07
C PRO A 124 14.08 9.41 -8.08
N ARG A 125 13.89 10.73 -8.03
CA ARG A 125 14.60 11.61 -7.08
C ARG A 125 14.40 11.20 -5.62
N THR A 126 13.18 10.78 -5.28
CA THR A 126 12.85 10.34 -3.91
C THR A 126 13.64 9.10 -3.52
N VAL A 127 13.82 8.16 -4.45
CA VAL A 127 14.60 6.94 -4.23
C VAL A 127 16.11 7.22 -4.21
N ILE A 128 16.60 8.04 -5.15
CA ILE A 128 18.05 8.23 -5.35
C ILE A 128 18.61 9.26 -4.40
N GLU A 129 17.95 10.42 -4.25
CA GLU A 129 18.48 11.58 -3.53
C GLU A 129 18.01 11.62 -2.08
N MET A 130 16.77 11.18 -1.81
CA MET A 130 16.19 11.19 -0.47
C MET A 130 16.32 9.85 0.27
N ASP A 131 16.85 8.81 -0.39
CA ASP A 131 16.97 7.44 0.13
C ASP A 131 15.66 6.92 0.76
N SER A 132 14.53 7.19 0.08
CA SER A 132 13.18 6.91 0.59
C SER A 132 12.26 6.38 -0.51
N MET A 133 11.34 5.49 -0.13
CA MET A 133 10.22 5.09 -1.00
C MET A 133 8.99 5.98 -0.83
N ALA A 134 8.97 6.86 0.16
CA ALA A 134 7.84 7.73 0.47
C ALA A 134 8.16 9.22 0.24
N GLY A 135 9.35 9.68 0.65
CA GLY A 135 9.70 11.08 0.70
C GLY A 135 8.97 11.83 1.84
N GLN A 136 8.80 13.12 1.68
CA GLN A 136 8.16 14.00 2.66
C GLN A 136 6.71 14.34 2.27
N THR A 137 6.43 14.45 0.97
CA THR A 137 5.11 14.80 0.43
C THR A 137 4.48 13.60 -0.25
N VAL A 138 3.54 12.94 0.44
CA VAL A 138 2.89 11.71 -0.02
C VAL A 138 1.44 11.98 -0.39
N LEU A 139 1.06 11.69 -1.63
CA LEU A 139 -0.34 11.78 -2.08
C LEU A 139 -1.13 10.55 -1.63
N PRO A 140 -2.31 10.72 -1.04
CA PRO A 140 -3.21 9.62 -0.80
C PRO A 140 -3.97 9.24 -2.10
N PHE A 141 -4.07 7.95 -2.38
CA PHE A 141 -4.94 7.42 -3.41
C PHE A 141 -5.90 6.42 -2.78
N VAL A 142 -7.13 6.88 -2.50
CA VAL A 142 -8.13 6.04 -1.84
C VAL A 142 -8.66 5.01 -2.84
N VAL A 143 -8.50 3.73 -2.52
CA VAL A 143 -9.07 2.60 -3.25
C VAL A 143 -10.14 1.98 -2.39
N GLU A 144 -11.38 2.05 -2.88
CA GLU A 144 -12.54 1.46 -2.22
C GLU A 144 -12.70 -0.01 -2.61
N GLY A 145 -13.38 -0.76 -1.75
CA GLY A 145 -13.65 -2.17 -1.97
C GLY A 145 -12.57 -3.10 -1.43
N LYS A 146 -12.75 -4.38 -1.73
CA LYS A 146 -11.86 -5.43 -1.24
C LYS A 146 -10.58 -5.49 -2.09
N ILE A 147 -9.44 -5.39 -1.46
CA ILE A 147 -8.15 -5.66 -2.07
C ILE A 147 -7.79 -7.12 -1.81
N HIS A 148 -7.45 -7.83 -2.88
CA HIS A 148 -7.04 -9.23 -2.81
C HIS A 148 -5.51 -9.30 -2.74
N GLU A 149 -4.99 -9.62 -1.56
CA GLU A 149 -3.55 -9.82 -1.32
C GLU A 149 -3.28 -11.26 -0.88
N LEU A 150 -2.10 -11.77 -1.24
CA LEU A 150 -1.58 -13.06 -0.83
C LEU A 150 -0.44 -12.86 0.17
N ASP A 151 -0.78 -12.90 1.44
CA ASP A 151 0.20 -12.84 2.54
C ASP A 151 0.45 -14.23 3.15
N TYR A 152 -0.55 -15.10 3.08
CA TYR A 152 -0.51 -16.44 3.68
C TYR A 152 -1.04 -17.50 2.71
N PRO A 153 -0.49 -18.74 2.74
CA PRO A 153 -0.93 -19.83 1.87
C PRO A 153 -2.45 -20.13 1.91
N GLU A 154 -3.08 -19.92 3.06
CA GLU A 154 -4.50 -20.17 3.27
C GLU A 154 -5.40 -19.25 2.42
N GLN A 155 -4.86 -18.14 1.95
CA GLN A 155 -5.58 -17.18 1.09
C GLN A 155 -5.62 -17.61 -0.38
N ILE A 156 -4.79 -18.58 -0.79
CA ILE A 156 -4.67 -19.02 -2.21
C ILE A 156 -6.02 -19.40 -2.83
N PRO A 157 -6.90 -20.22 -2.20
CA PRO A 157 -8.16 -20.60 -2.81
C PRO A 157 -9.10 -19.40 -3.05
N ALA A 158 -9.17 -18.48 -2.09
CA ALA A 158 -9.97 -17.25 -2.22
C ALA A 158 -9.43 -16.32 -3.30
N LEU A 159 -8.10 -16.18 -3.37
CA LEU A 159 -7.44 -15.38 -4.39
C LEU A 159 -7.62 -15.97 -5.79
N ALA A 160 -7.48 -17.28 -5.97
CA ALA A 160 -7.73 -17.96 -7.23
C ALA A 160 -9.15 -17.69 -7.74
N ALA A 161 -10.15 -17.84 -6.88
CA ALA A 161 -11.53 -17.54 -7.20
C ALA A 161 -11.77 -16.06 -7.59
N ALA A 162 -11.04 -15.13 -6.92
CA ALA A 162 -11.10 -13.70 -7.26
C ALA A 162 -10.49 -13.42 -8.64
N VAL A 163 -9.34 -14.04 -8.96
CA VAL A 163 -8.69 -13.93 -10.28
C VAL A 163 -9.59 -14.48 -11.39
N GLU A 164 -10.22 -15.63 -11.18
CA GLU A 164 -11.14 -16.20 -12.17
C GLU A 164 -12.35 -15.29 -12.43
N ARG A 165 -12.96 -14.70 -11.38
CA ARG A 165 -14.03 -13.72 -11.55
C ARG A 165 -13.57 -12.49 -12.32
N TRP A 166 -12.42 -11.95 -11.93
CA TRP A 166 -11.82 -10.80 -12.61
C TRP A 166 -11.58 -11.06 -14.09
N GLN A 167 -11.06 -12.25 -14.45
CA GLN A 167 -10.86 -12.65 -15.85
C GLN A 167 -12.16 -12.74 -16.64
N ARG A 168 -13.29 -13.08 -15.98
CA ARG A 168 -14.63 -13.11 -16.58
C ARG A 168 -15.33 -11.76 -16.60
N GLY A 169 -14.69 -10.70 -16.05
CA GLY A 169 -15.31 -9.37 -15.91
C GLY A 169 -16.45 -9.33 -14.88
N GLU A 170 -16.51 -10.28 -13.96
CA GLU A 170 -17.52 -10.35 -12.92
C GLU A 170 -17.13 -9.44 -11.75
N PRO A 171 -18.10 -8.66 -11.19
CA PRO A 171 -17.82 -7.85 -10.02
C PRO A 171 -17.47 -8.72 -8.80
N ASP A 172 -16.67 -8.17 -7.91
CA ASP A 172 -16.40 -8.82 -6.63
C ASP A 172 -17.70 -8.91 -5.81
N PRO A 173 -17.99 -10.02 -5.15
CA PRO A 173 -19.16 -10.11 -4.29
C PRO A 173 -19.07 -9.06 -3.19
N ASP A 174 -20.12 -8.26 -3.07
CA ASP A 174 -20.24 -7.21 -2.07
C ASP A 174 -20.19 -7.83 -0.66
N PRO A 175 -19.17 -7.53 0.17
CA PRO A 175 -19.05 -8.09 1.51
C PRO A 175 -20.17 -7.63 2.45
N GLU A 176 -20.88 -6.55 2.13
CA GLU A 176 -21.97 -6.04 2.98
C GLU A 176 -23.28 -6.81 2.79
N LYS A 177 -23.49 -7.45 1.64
CA LYS A 177 -24.71 -8.26 1.41
C LYS A 177 -24.84 -9.47 2.34
N HIS A 178 -23.74 -9.94 2.94
CA HIS A 178 -23.75 -11.08 3.86
C HIS A 178 -23.82 -10.70 5.35
N ARG A 179 -23.73 -9.42 5.72
CA ARG A 179 -23.82 -8.97 7.12
C ARG A 179 -25.26 -8.79 7.62
N HIS A 180 -26.25 -8.83 6.74
CA HIS A 180 -27.67 -8.62 7.07
C HIS A 180 -28.52 -9.88 6.96
N SER A 181 -27.91 -11.06 6.83
CA SER A 181 -28.60 -12.36 6.67
C SER A 181 -28.34 -13.33 7.82
N ALA A 182 -27.93 -12.86 8.99
CA ALA A 182 -27.78 -13.66 10.20
C ALA A 182 -28.53 -13.07 11.39
#